data_34e1f5ff56668bc9661b263edc6d60e8
#
_entry.id   34e1f5ff56668bc9661b263edc6d60e8
#
_cell.length_a   1.000
_cell.length_b   1.000
_cell.length_c   1.000
_cell.angle_alpha   90.00
_cell.angle_beta   90.00
_cell.angle_gamma   90.00
#
_symmetry.space_group_name_H-M   'P 1'
#
loop_
_entity.id
_entity.type
_entity.pdbx_description
1 polymer ?
#
loop_
_entity_poly.entity_id
_entity_poly.type
_entity_poly.pdbx_seq_one_letter_code
_entity_poly.pdbx_strand_id
1 'polypeptide(L)'
;MYADINGLRMFYEIRGVSDPVKVPVVLLHGAISATGTSFGPLPDLLAQTRQVIAVEQQGHGRTADIDRPMSVQAMADDTLALLASLGIGRADLFGYSLGAGIALNIITNHPAVVRKAVLASVTYDKTGLHPEMLGGPESGESVDAPGRDLQIPFEQEYRALAPDPGNWPALLAKVQAMDLPEITPQAIAAINIPILLIIGDSDIVTLEHAVAMFRLLGGGVLGDLAPMPATQFAVLPGTSHIGVTSRADMLMTMIPPFPDAP
;
A
#
# COMPACT_ATOMS: atom_id res chain seq x y z
N MET A 1 2.65 19.17 -2.30
CA MET A 1 3.73 19.64 -3.19
C MET A 1 3.66 18.88 -4.50
N TYR A 2 4.41 19.29 -5.54
CA TYR A 2 4.43 18.59 -6.83
C TYR A 2 5.86 18.39 -7.30
N ALA A 3 6.10 17.28 -7.99
CA ALA A 3 7.34 17.00 -8.72
C ALA A 3 7.00 16.45 -10.13
N ASP A 4 7.83 16.82 -11.11
CA ASP A 4 7.71 16.28 -12.48
C ASP A 4 8.48 14.97 -12.57
N ILE A 5 7.74 13.87 -12.62
CA ILE A 5 8.26 12.49 -12.53
C ILE A 5 7.73 11.67 -13.71
N ASN A 6 8.59 11.20 -14.58
CA ASN A 6 8.26 10.30 -15.70
C ASN A 6 7.04 10.76 -16.53
N GLY A 7 6.90 12.07 -16.74
CA GLY A 7 5.77 12.67 -17.46
C GLY A 7 4.53 12.95 -16.62
N LEU A 8 4.54 12.58 -15.34
CA LEU A 8 3.53 12.95 -14.35
C LEU A 8 3.92 14.25 -13.64
N ARG A 9 2.95 15.08 -13.35
CA ARG A 9 3.06 16.09 -12.29
C ARG A 9 2.54 15.47 -10.99
N MET A 10 3.43 14.73 -10.32
CA MET A 10 3.10 13.87 -9.18
C MET A 10 2.95 14.70 -7.90
N PHE A 11 1.81 14.55 -7.24
CA PHE A 11 1.57 15.19 -5.94
C PHE A 11 2.12 14.34 -4.81
N TYR A 12 2.73 15.00 -3.83
CA TYR A 12 3.18 14.39 -2.58
C TYR A 12 3.10 15.40 -1.43
N GLU A 13 2.99 14.87 -0.22
CA GLU A 13 3.03 15.64 1.02
C GLU A 13 4.22 15.20 1.87
N ILE A 14 4.87 16.16 2.51
CA ILE A 14 5.87 15.88 3.54
C ILE A 14 5.34 16.39 4.85
N ARG A 15 5.30 15.52 5.86
CA ARG A 15 4.89 15.86 7.23
C ARG A 15 5.99 15.44 8.21
N GLY A 16 6.02 16.09 9.38
CA GLY A 16 7.07 15.89 10.37
C GLY A 16 8.41 16.48 9.97
N VAL A 17 9.42 16.22 10.76
CA VAL A 17 10.76 16.81 10.61
C VAL A 17 11.72 15.72 10.14
N SER A 18 12.62 16.08 9.22
CA SER A 18 13.73 15.21 8.83
C SER A 18 14.65 14.98 10.02
N ASP A 19 14.98 13.73 10.26
CA ASP A 19 15.91 13.30 11.29
C ASP A 19 17.13 12.66 10.61
N PRO A 20 18.35 13.05 10.94
CA PRO A 20 19.56 12.49 10.30
C PRO A 20 19.78 11.00 10.65
N VAL A 21 19.13 10.50 11.69
CA VAL A 21 19.24 9.09 12.14
C VAL A 21 18.09 8.24 11.64
N LYS A 22 16.89 8.81 11.51
CA LYS A 22 15.67 8.09 11.11
C LYS A 22 15.38 8.31 9.63
N VAL A 23 15.34 7.23 8.86
CA VAL A 23 14.85 7.30 7.47
C VAL A 23 13.36 7.67 7.44
N PRO A 24 12.90 8.37 6.41
CA PRO A 24 11.49 8.71 6.28
C PRO A 24 10.62 7.47 6.05
N VAL A 25 9.34 7.58 6.40
CA VAL A 25 8.30 6.63 5.99
C VAL A 25 7.58 7.16 4.76
N VAL A 26 7.48 6.34 3.72
CA VAL A 26 6.71 6.61 2.50
C VAL A 26 5.36 5.90 2.60
N LEU A 27 4.27 6.64 2.46
CA LEU A 27 2.91 6.12 2.47
C LEU A 27 2.41 5.96 1.04
N LEU A 28 1.95 4.74 0.71
CA LEU A 28 1.43 4.36 -0.60
C LEU A 28 -0.02 3.90 -0.43
N HIS A 29 -0.95 4.69 -0.95
CA HIS A 29 -2.39 4.52 -0.77
C HIS A 29 -2.97 3.35 -1.59
N GLY A 30 -4.19 2.92 -1.26
CA GLY A 30 -4.95 1.91 -1.99
C GLY A 30 -5.49 2.39 -3.33
N ALA A 31 -6.02 1.46 -4.12
CA ALA A 31 -6.69 1.78 -5.38
C ALA A 31 -7.89 2.71 -5.17
N ILE A 32 -8.22 3.52 -6.17
CA ILE A 32 -9.35 4.46 -6.22
C ILE A 32 -9.46 5.45 -5.04
N SER A 33 -8.43 5.52 -4.21
CA SER A 33 -8.35 6.39 -3.02
C SER A 33 -7.18 7.37 -3.13
N ALA A 34 -7.09 8.29 -2.19
CA ALA A 34 -5.93 9.15 -2.01
C ALA A 34 -5.40 9.01 -0.58
N THR A 35 -4.47 9.86 -0.19
CA THR A 35 -3.86 9.81 1.15
C THR A 35 -4.91 9.93 2.25
N GLY A 36 -5.93 10.79 2.07
CA GLY A 36 -6.96 11.06 3.08
C GLY A 36 -7.84 9.84 3.38
N THR A 37 -8.46 9.26 2.36
CA THR A 37 -9.33 8.08 2.53
C THR A 37 -8.55 6.81 2.86
N SER A 38 -7.31 6.68 2.36
CA SER A 38 -6.50 5.51 2.69
C SER A 38 -5.94 5.52 4.10
N PHE A 39 -5.50 6.67 4.61
CA PHE A 39 -4.72 6.67 5.85
C PHE A 39 -5.33 7.51 6.98
N GLY A 40 -6.35 8.35 6.69
CA GLY A 40 -7.00 9.16 7.70
C GLY A 40 -5.99 9.95 8.55
N PRO A 41 -5.99 9.78 9.90
CA PRO A 41 -5.09 10.51 10.80
C PRO A 41 -3.66 9.95 10.87
N LEU A 42 -3.38 8.78 10.28
CA LEU A 42 -2.09 8.10 10.41
C LEU A 42 -0.89 8.93 9.96
N PRO A 43 -0.95 9.72 8.86
CA PRO A 43 0.19 10.54 8.45
C PRO A 43 0.61 11.55 9.53
N ASP A 44 -0.34 12.20 10.20
CA ASP A 44 -0.05 13.16 11.27
C ASP A 44 0.45 12.48 12.55
N LEU A 45 -0.09 11.31 12.88
CA LEU A 45 0.33 10.53 14.03
C LEU A 45 1.77 10.02 13.86
N LEU A 46 2.11 9.49 12.68
CA LEU A 46 3.45 9.01 12.36
C LEU A 46 4.46 10.18 12.29
N ALA A 47 4.01 11.33 11.81
CA ALA A 47 4.83 12.54 11.68
C ALA A 47 5.31 13.12 13.02
N GLN A 48 4.73 12.68 14.16
CA GLN A 48 5.19 13.08 15.49
C GLN A 48 6.60 12.54 15.82
N THR A 49 7.01 11.43 15.18
CA THR A 49 8.25 10.74 15.52
C THR A 49 9.25 10.63 14.37
N ARG A 50 8.83 10.90 13.12
CA ARG A 50 9.66 10.80 11.92
C ARG A 50 9.08 11.58 10.75
N GLN A 51 9.89 11.81 9.73
CA GLN A 51 9.39 12.37 8.47
C GLN A 51 8.51 11.34 7.75
N VAL A 52 7.35 11.81 7.27
CA VAL A 52 6.39 11.05 6.48
C VAL A 52 6.26 11.69 5.12
N ILE A 53 6.31 10.87 4.07
CA ILE A 53 6.10 11.26 2.68
C ILE A 53 4.90 10.50 2.16
N ALA A 54 3.78 11.18 1.96
CA ALA A 54 2.59 10.57 1.37
C ALA A 54 2.56 10.89 -0.12
N VAL A 55 2.42 9.86 -0.95
CA VAL A 55 2.51 9.94 -2.41
C VAL A 55 1.16 9.62 -3.02
N GLU A 56 0.68 10.47 -3.94
CA GLU A 56 -0.52 10.21 -4.73
C GLU A 56 -0.13 9.71 -6.12
N GLN A 57 -0.55 8.50 -6.45
CA GLN A 57 -0.18 7.77 -7.67
C GLN A 57 -0.89 8.32 -8.91
N GLN A 58 -0.43 7.95 -10.13
CA GLN A 58 -1.07 8.33 -11.39
C GLN A 58 -2.59 8.20 -11.33
N GLY A 59 -3.30 9.26 -11.71
CA GLY A 59 -4.75 9.29 -11.77
C GLY A 59 -5.46 9.31 -10.42
N HIS A 60 -4.76 9.35 -9.30
CA HIS A 60 -5.34 9.36 -7.95
C HIS A 60 -5.12 10.70 -7.26
N GLY A 61 -6.11 11.11 -6.47
CA GLY A 61 -6.04 12.32 -5.69
C GLY A 61 -5.72 13.56 -6.54
N ARG A 62 -4.64 14.26 -6.21
CA ARG A 62 -4.19 15.48 -6.90
C ARG A 62 -3.22 15.21 -8.05
N THR A 63 -2.83 13.95 -8.28
CA THR A 63 -1.99 13.55 -9.41
C THR A 63 -2.87 13.24 -10.62
N ALA A 64 -2.77 14.06 -11.66
CA ALA A 64 -3.52 13.84 -12.90
C ALA A 64 -3.17 12.49 -13.53
N ASP A 65 -4.11 11.94 -14.29
CA ASP A 65 -3.82 10.83 -15.18
C ASP A 65 -3.09 11.30 -16.43
N ILE A 66 -2.33 10.42 -17.05
CA ILE A 66 -1.66 10.62 -18.35
C ILE A 66 -2.03 9.50 -19.32
N ASP A 67 -1.73 9.68 -20.61
CA ASP A 67 -1.95 8.68 -21.65
C ASP A 67 -0.92 7.54 -21.55
N ARG A 68 -1.04 6.78 -20.46
CA ARG A 68 -0.24 5.61 -20.14
C ARG A 68 -1.12 4.60 -19.41
N PRO A 69 -1.06 3.30 -19.71
CA PRO A 69 -1.70 2.28 -18.88
C PRO A 69 -1.22 2.37 -17.41
N MET A 70 -2.12 2.11 -16.47
CA MET A 70 -1.74 1.97 -15.06
C MET A 70 -1.15 0.59 -14.84
N SER A 71 -0.07 0.51 -14.08
CA SER A 71 0.50 -0.75 -13.61
C SER A 71 1.25 -0.55 -12.29
N VAL A 72 1.33 -1.62 -11.49
CA VAL A 72 2.11 -1.62 -10.24
C VAL A 72 3.57 -1.26 -10.52
N GLN A 73 4.15 -1.78 -11.62
CA GLN A 73 5.53 -1.48 -12.01
C GLN A 73 5.72 0.02 -12.30
N ALA A 74 4.87 0.61 -13.13
CA ALA A 74 5.00 2.03 -13.47
C ALA A 74 4.87 2.94 -12.23
N MET A 75 3.93 2.61 -11.32
CA MET A 75 3.75 3.35 -10.06
C MET A 75 4.94 3.16 -9.10
N ALA A 76 5.57 1.99 -9.10
CA ALA A 76 6.80 1.73 -8.36
C ALA A 76 7.97 2.58 -8.91
N ASP A 77 8.14 2.60 -10.24
CA ASP A 77 9.17 3.42 -10.90
C ASP A 77 8.97 4.92 -10.65
N ASP A 78 7.73 5.39 -10.68
CA ASP A 78 7.39 6.80 -10.37
C ASP A 78 7.71 7.13 -8.90
N THR A 79 7.39 6.23 -7.97
CA THR A 79 7.71 6.40 -6.55
C THR A 79 9.22 6.46 -6.33
N LEU A 80 9.99 5.57 -6.96
CA LEU A 80 11.45 5.56 -6.88
C LEU A 80 12.07 6.84 -7.46
N ALA A 81 11.56 7.29 -8.62
CA ALA A 81 12.03 8.52 -9.25
C ALA A 81 11.70 9.75 -8.37
N LEU A 82 10.54 9.78 -7.71
CA LEU A 82 10.20 10.81 -6.74
C LEU A 82 11.20 10.82 -5.57
N LEU A 83 11.47 9.65 -4.95
CA LEU A 83 12.42 9.55 -3.85
C LEU A 83 13.81 10.02 -4.27
N ALA A 84 14.27 9.64 -5.45
CA ALA A 84 15.55 10.08 -6.00
C ALA A 84 15.57 11.62 -6.20
N SER A 85 14.49 12.22 -6.71
CA SER A 85 14.39 13.68 -6.88
C SER A 85 14.42 14.45 -5.56
N LEU A 86 13.98 13.80 -4.48
CA LEU A 86 14.02 14.34 -3.10
C LEU A 86 15.35 14.06 -2.39
N GLY A 87 16.32 13.40 -3.05
CA GLY A 87 17.60 13.01 -2.45
C GLY A 87 17.48 11.88 -1.41
N ILE A 88 16.40 11.10 -1.45
CA ILE A 88 16.13 10.03 -0.49
C ILE A 88 16.64 8.71 -1.09
N GLY A 89 17.80 8.26 -0.64
CA GLY A 89 18.41 7.01 -1.09
C GLY A 89 17.85 5.77 -0.37
N ARG A 90 17.21 5.93 0.79
CA ARG A 90 16.64 4.84 1.58
C ARG A 90 15.45 5.30 2.40
N ALA A 91 14.40 4.50 2.46
CA ALA A 91 13.17 4.79 3.20
C ALA A 91 12.58 3.53 3.84
N ASP A 92 11.68 3.72 4.80
CA ASP A 92 10.69 2.71 5.18
C ASP A 92 9.45 2.88 4.31
N LEU A 93 8.80 1.77 3.93
CA LEU A 93 7.57 1.83 3.15
C LEU A 93 6.38 1.42 4.02
N PHE A 94 5.28 2.13 3.91
CA PHE A 94 3.98 1.67 4.40
C PHE A 94 3.00 1.71 3.23
N GLY A 95 2.71 0.55 2.68
CA GLY A 95 1.75 0.38 1.60
C GLY A 95 0.46 -0.27 2.10
N TYR A 96 -0.66 0.18 1.55
CA TYR A 96 -1.98 -0.41 1.78
C TYR A 96 -2.60 -0.84 0.44
N SER A 97 -3.09 -2.09 0.36
CA SER A 97 -3.79 -2.62 -0.83
C SER A 97 -2.92 -2.46 -2.10
N LEU A 98 -3.35 -1.71 -3.13
CA LEU A 98 -2.53 -1.36 -4.29
C LEU A 98 -1.16 -0.80 -3.88
N GLY A 99 -1.14 0.11 -2.90
CA GLY A 99 0.11 0.68 -2.38
C GLY A 99 1.02 -0.36 -1.74
N ALA A 100 0.46 -1.41 -1.14
CA ALA A 100 1.25 -2.53 -0.64
C ALA A 100 1.81 -3.39 -1.78
N GLY A 101 1.07 -3.56 -2.88
CA GLY A 101 1.56 -4.17 -4.11
C GLY A 101 2.72 -3.37 -4.73
N ILE A 102 2.62 -2.02 -4.76
CA ILE A 102 3.68 -1.13 -5.21
C ILE A 102 4.92 -1.28 -4.30
N ALA A 103 4.73 -1.25 -2.98
CA ALA A 103 5.82 -1.45 -2.03
C ALA A 103 6.49 -2.82 -2.21
N LEU A 104 5.71 -3.88 -2.40
CA LEU A 104 6.22 -5.24 -2.62
C LEU A 104 7.03 -5.32 -3.93
N ASN A 105 6.59 -4.66 -4.99
CA ASN A 105 7.33 -4.55 -6.25
C ASN A 105 8.68 -3.84 -6.03
N ILE A 106 8.69 -2.71 -5.30
CA ILE A 106 9.93 -1.99 -4.96
C ILE A 106 10.87 -2.89 -4.15
N ILE A 107 10.36 -3.58 -3.14
CA ILE A 107 11.14 -4.48 -2.28
C ILE A 107 11.79 -5.61 -3.10
N THR A 108 11.05 -6.19 -4.02
CA THR A 108 11.52 -7.32 -4.83
C THR A 108 12.57 -6.90 -5.85
N ASN A 109 12.40 -5.74 -6.49
CA ASN A 109 13.25 -5.31 -7.60
C ASN A 109 14.35 -4.31 -7.17
N HIS A 110 14.12 -3.54 -6.10
CA HIS A 110 15.02 -2.47 -5.62
C HIS A 110 15.23 -2.53 -4.10
N PRO A 111 15.61 -3.68 -3.51
CA PRO A 111 15.68 -3.87 -2.05
C PRO A 111 16.61 -2.89 -1.35
N ALA A 112 17.64 -2.37 -2.03
CA ALA A 112 18.59 -1.42 -1.44
C ALA A 112 17.96 -0.09 -1.02
N VAL A 113 16.84 0.31 -1.63
CA VAL A 113 16.13 1.55 -1.32
C VAL A 113 15.25 1.40 -0.07
N VAL A 114 14.93 0.16 0.32
CA VAL A 114 13.99 -0.10 1.41
C VAL A 114 14.74 -0.61 2.64
N ARG A 115 14.51 0.01 3.79
CA ARG A 115 15.04 -0.46 5.06
C ARG A 115 14.10 -1.47 5.71
N LYS A 116 12.83 -1.12 5.87
CA LYS A 116 11.77 -1.95 6.44
C LYS A 116 10.46 -1.63 5.73
N ALA A 117 9.50 -2.54 5.79
CA ALA A 117 8.19 -2.29 5.20
C ALA A 117 7.03 -2.75 6.08
N VAL A 118 5.95 -1.98 6.06
CA VAL A 118 4.62 -2.35 6.52
C VAL A 118 3.77 -2.59 5.27
N LEU A 119 3.26 -3.80 5.13
CA LEU A 119 2.42 -4.21 4.01
C LEU A 119 1.04 -4.59 4.54
N ALA A 120 0.07 -3.72 4.32
CA ALA A 120 -1.29 -3.92 4.78
C ALA A 120 -2.17 -4.42 3.63
N SER A 121 -2.85 -5.57 3.84
CA SER A 121 -3.79 -6.18 2.88
C SER A 121 -3.15 -6.42 1.50
N VAL A 122 -2.01 -7.11 1.47
CA VAL A 122 -1.23 -7.40 0.26
C VAL A 122 -1.42 -8.84 -0.20
N THR A 123 -1.45 -9.04 -1.50
CA THR A 123 -1.27 -10.36 -2.14
C THR A 123 -0.04 -10.36 -3.04
N TYR A 124 0.63 -11.50 -3.19
CA TYR A 124 1.73 -11.67 -4.14
C TYR A 124 1.29 -12.30 -5.47
N ASP A 125 0.08 -12.89 -5.50
CA ASP A 125 -0.57 -13.40 -6.71
C ASP A 125 -2.10 -13.39 -6.55
N LYS A 126 -2.81 -13.65 -7.64
CA LYS A 126 -4.28 -13.63 -7.69
C LYS A 126 -4.96 -14.68 -6.80
N THR A 127 -4.27 -15.77 -6.45
CA THR A 127 -4.86 -16.84 -5.61
C THR A 127 -5.07 -16.38 -4.16
N GLY A 128 -4.47 -15.26 -3.79
CA GLY A 128 -4.65 -14.65 -2.49
C GLY A 128 -5.93 -13.86 -2.31
N LEU A 129 -6.67 -13.60 -3.38
CA LEU A 129 -7.93 -12.87 -3.31
C LEU A 129 -9.11 -13.83 -3.14
N HIS A 130 -10.14 -13.38 -2.44
CA HIS A 130 -11.42 -14.08 -2.45
C HIS A 130 -11.97 -14.20 -3.88
N PRO A 131 -12.56 -15.35 -4.27
CA PRO A 131 -13.05 -15.60 -5.64
C PRO A 131 -14.02 -14.51 -6.14
N GLU A 132 -14.79 -13.93 -5.25
CA GLU A 132 -15.75 -12.85 -5.54
C GLU A 132 -15.06 -11.59 -6.06
N MET A 133 -13.77 -11.39 -5.74
CA MET A 133 -12.98 -10.27 -6.23
C MET A 133 -12.38 -10.50 -7.63
N LEU A 134 -12.39 -11.74 -8.11
CA LEU A 134 -11.78 -12.12 -9.39
C LEU A 134 -12.77 -12.06 -10.57
N GLY A 135 -13.98 -11.55 -10.35
CA GLY A 135 -14.97 -11.38 -11.43
C GLY A 135 -15.50 -12.71 -11.97
N GLY A 136 -16.13 -13.50 -11.13
CA GLY A 136 -16.93 -14.65 -11.58
C GLY A 136 -18.14 -14.19 -12.41
N PRO A 137 -18.79 -15.10 -13.19
CA PRO A 137 -19.95 -14.78 -14.02
C PRO A 137 -21.17 -14.24 -13.27
N GLU A 138 -21.11 -14.18 -11.94
CA GLU A 138 -22.13 -13.64 -11.06
C GLU A 138 -21.84 -12.20 -10.57
N SER A 139 -20.67 -11.63 -10.87
CA SER A 139 -20.39 -10.22 -10.63
C SER A 139 -21.09 -9.36 -11.71
N GLY A 140 -22.40 -9.55 -11.85
CA GLY A 140 -23.22 -8.76 -12.76
C GLY A 140 -23.12 -7.28 -12.40
N GLU A 141 -22.91 -6.44 -13.40
CA GLU A 141 -23.02 -4.98 -13.36
C GLU A 141 -24.47 -4.55 -13.03
N SER A 142 -24.98 -4.95 -11.87
CA SER A 142 -26.26 -4.43 -11.43
C SER A 142 -26.04 -3.10 -10.75
N VAL A 143 -26.87 -2.13 -11.08
CA VAL A 143 -26.88 -0.78 -10.49
C VAL A 143 -27.05 -0.85 -8.97
N ASP A 144 -27.45 -2.00 -8.45
CA ASP A 144 -27.69 -2.34 -7.06
C ASP A 144 -26.65 -3.33 -6.49
N ALA A 145 -25.44 -3.45 -7.12
CA ALA A 145 -24.41 -4.37 -6.64
C ALA A 145 -24.04 -4.06 -5.18
N PRO A 146 -24.00 -5.08 -4.30
CA PRO A 146 -23.51 -4.90 -2.95
C PRO A 146 -22.11 -4.28 -2.98
N GLY A 147 -21.92 -3.17 -2.25
CA GLY A 147 -20.63 -2.47 -2.17
C GLY A 147 -20.52 -1.18 -2.97
N ARG A 148 -21.52 -0.79 -3.77
CA ARG A 148 -21.52 0.52 -4.43
C ARG A 148 -21.42 1.67 -3.43
N ASP A 149 -22.12 1.56 -2.30
CA ASP A 149 -22.06 2.56 -1.23
C ASP A 149 -20.67 2.68 -0.61
N LEU A 150 -19.85 1.61 -0.69
CA LEU A 150 -18.46 1.63 -0.21
C LEU A 150 -17.55 2.49 -1.06
N GLN A 151 -17.91 2.77 -2.32
CA GLN A 151 -17.13 3.63 -3.22
C GLN A 151 -17.44 5.13 -3.03
N ILE A 152 -18.55 5.48 -2.38
CA ILE A 152 -18.99 6.87 -2.23
C ILE A 152 -17.91 7.75 -1.59
N PRO A 153 -17.26 7.38 -0.47
CA PRO A 153 -16.21 8.21 0.13
C PRO A 153 -15.02 8.43 -0.80
N PHE A 154 -14.63 7.41 -1.58
CA PHE A 154 -13.52 7.49 -2.53
C PHE A 154 -13.84 8.41 -3.71
N GLU A 155 -15.05 8.29 -4.28
CA GLU A 155 -15.51 9.18 -5.33
C GLU A 155 -15.62 10.62 -4.85
N GLN A 156 -16.13 10.85 -3.64
CA GLN A 156 -16.22 12.19 -3.05
C GLN A 156 -14.84 12.82 -2.86
N GLU A 157 -13.88 12.06 -2.32
CA GLU A 157 -12.49 12.53 -2.19
C GLU A 157 -11.90 12.83 -3.56
N TYR A 158 -12.06 11.91 -4.54
CA TYR A 158 -11.55 12.11 -5.89
C TYR A 158 -12.11 13.40 -6.51
N ARG A 159 -13.44 13.60 -6.46
CA ARG A 159 -14.08 14.79 -7.01
C ARG A 159 -13.66 16.09 -6.32
N ALA A 160 -13.26 16.02 -5.06
CA ALA A 160 -12.79 17.17 -4.30
C ALA A 160 -11.32 17.52 -4.58
N LEU A 161 -10.49 16.53 -4.96
CA LEU A 161 -9.03 16.69 -5.04
C LEU A 161 -8.50 16.65 -6.48
N ALA A 162 -9.11 15.87 -7.36
CA ALA A 162 -8.59 15.62 -8.70
C ALA A 162 -8.54 16.89 -9.56
N PRO A 163 -7.48 17.06 -10.36
CA PRO A 163 -7.40 18.14 -11.34
C PRO A 163 -8.56 18.16 -12.34
N ASP A 164 -9.09 16.98 -12.67
CA ASP A 164 -10.33 16.81 -13.44
C ASP A 164 -11.28 15.86 -12.70
N PRO A 165 -12.26 16.41 -11.96
CA PRO A 165 -13.25 15.62 -11.23
C PRO A 165 -14.13 14.71 -12.11
N GLY A 166 -14.22 15.00 -13.41
CA GLY A 166 -14.97 14.20 -14.38
C GLY A 166 -14.31 12.87 -14.74
N ASN A 167 -13.03 12.71 -14.47
CA ASN A 167 -12.26 11.51 -14.85
C ASN A 167 -12.43 10.31 -13.89
N TRP A 168 -13.32 10.38 -12.90
CA TRP A 168 -13.58 9.24 -12.00
C TRP A 168 -13.90 7.92 -12.74
N PRO A 169 -14.77 7.89 -13.78
CA PRO A 169 -15.01 6.66 -14.53
C PRO A 169 -13.77 6.14 -15.27
N ALA A 170 -12.89 7.03 -15.76
CA ALA A 170 -11.65 6.64 -16.42
C ALA A 170 -10.66 6.03 -15.42
N LEU A 171 -10.57 6.57 -14.19
CA LEU A 171 -9.78 5.98 -13.11
C LEU A 171 -10.26 4.55 -12.81
N LEU A 172 -11.57 4.35 -12.61
CA LEU A 172 -12.14 3.02 -12.36
C LEU A 172 -11.79 2.04 -13.48
N ALA A 173 -11.99 2.44 -14.73
CA ALA A 173 -11.68 1.60 -15.89
C ALA A 173 -10.19 1.22 -15.96
N LYS A 174 -9.27 2.17 -15.71
CA LYS A 174 -7.83 1.90 -15.71
C LYS A 174 -7.40 1.01 -14.55
N VAL A 175 -7.95 1.22 -13.36
CA VAL A 175 -7.66 0.35 -12.19
C VAL A 175 -8.18 -1.07 -12.43
N GLN A 176 -9.38 -1.21 -12.98
CA GLN A 176 -9.95 -2.51 -13.32
C GLN A 176 -9.15 -3.25 -14.42
N ALA A 177 -8.52 -2.52 -15.33
CA ALA A 177 -7.69 -3.08 -16.39
C ALA A 177 -6.25 -3.41 -15.94
N MET A 178 -5.88 -3.11 -14.71
CA MET A 178 -4.55 -3.44 -14.20
C MET A 178 -4.39 -4.94 -13.99
N ASP A 179 -3.25 -5.46 -14.41
CA ASP A 179 -2.87 -6.82 -14.06
C ASP A 179 -2.61 -6.94 -12.55
N LEU A 180 -3.11 -8.03 -11.98
CA LEU A 180 -2.78 -8.40 -10.60
C LEU A 180 -1.30 -8.84 -10.53
N PRO A 181 -0.62 -8.61 -9.41
CA PRO A 181 0.76 -9.04 -9.25
C PRO A 181 0.88 -10.57 -9.36
N GLU A 182 1.93 -11.02 -10.03
CA GLU A 182 2.31 -12.44 -10.11
C GLU A 182 3.78 -12.57 -9.70
N ILE A 183 4.02 -12.52 -8.39
CA ILE A 183 5.35 -12.68 -7.80
C ILE A 183 5.49 -14.14 -7.35
N THR A 184 6.56 -14.80 -7.77
CA THR A 184 6.74 -16.21 -7.40
C THR A 184 7.03 -16.39 -5.90
N PRO A 185 6.61 -17.52 -5.29
CA PRO A 185 6.95 -17.82 -3.89
C PRO A 185 8.45 -17.76 -3.61
N GLN A 186 9.28 -18.11 -4.58
CA GLN A 186 10.74 -18.05 -4.47
C GLN A 186 11.24 -16.60 -4.38
N ALA A 187 10.64 -15.68 -5.14
CA ALA A 187 10.98 -14.26 -5.08
C ALA A 187 10.56 -13.66 -3.74
N ILE A 188 9.38 -14.04 -3.20
CA ILE A 188 8.96 -13.64 -1.85
C ILE A 188 9.95 -14.16 -0.80
N ALA A 189 10.34 -15.44 -0.88
CA ALA A 189 11.28 -16.05 0.07
C ALA A 189 12.71 -15.45 0.00
N ALA A 190 13.05 -14.80 -1.11
CA ALA A 190 14.33 -14.13 -1.28
C ALA A 190 14.39 -12.72 -0.64
N ILE A 191 13.27 -12.19 -0.16
CA ILE A 191 13.21 -10.89 0.50
C ILE A 191 13.89 -10.98 1.87
N ASN A 192 14.89 -10.12 2.09
CA ASN A 192 15.73 -10.14 3.28
C ASN A 192 15.60 -8.88 4.16
N ILE A 193 14.58 -8.05 3.94
CA ILE A 193 14.30 -6.89 4.80
C ILE A 193 13.22 -7.24 5.82
N PRO A 194 13.21 -6.59 6.99
CA PRO A 194 12.10 -6.76 7.95
C PRO A 194 10.78 -6.28 7.36
N ILE A 195 9.74 -7.11 7.49
CA ILE A 195 8.38 -6.79 7.03
C ILE A 195 7.38 -6.99 8.17
N LEU A 196 6.48 -6.03 8.35
CA LEU A 196 5.28 -6.17 9.15
C LEU A 196 4.09 -6.37 8.18
N LEU A 197 3.56 -7.59 8.14
CA LEU A 197 2.31 -7.90 7.44
C LEU A 197 1.13 -7.55 8.33
N ILE A 198 0.13 -6.87 7.79
CA ILE A 198 -1.13 -6.54 8.48
C ILE A 198 -2.30 -6.91 7.58
N ILE A 199 -3.33 -7.54 8.16
CA ILE A 199 -4.55 -7.90 7.45
C ILE A 199 -5.76 -7.79 8.40
N GLY A 200 -6.94 -7.52 7.88
CA GLY A 200 -8.18 -7.71 8.61
C GLY A 200 -8.58 -9.18 8.65
N ASP A 201 -9.34 -9.60 9.67
CA ASP A 201 -9.87 -10.97 9.74
C ASP A 201 -11.03 -11.22 8.74
N SER A 202 -11.52 -10.17 8.10
CA SER A 202 -12.58 -10.16 7.09
C SER A 202 -12.16 -9.36 5.85
N ASP A 203 -10.91 -9.56 5.41
CA ASP A 203 -10.27 -8.85 4.29
C ASP A 203 -10.64 -9.49 2.93
N ILE A 204 -10.39 -8.78 1.83
CA ILE A 204 -10.47 -9.34 0.46
C ILE A 204 -9.32 -10.31 0.16
N VAL A 205 -8.21 -10.19 0.88
CA VAL A 205 -7.10 -11.14 0.86
C VAL A 205 -7.41 -12.25 1.85
N THR A 206 -7.26 -13.51 1.43
CA THR A 206 -7.53 -14.66 2.29
C THR A 206 -6.50 -14.79 3.40
N LEU A 207 -6.93 -15.21 4.59
CA LEU A 207 -6.02 -15.43 5.72
C LEU A 207 -4.97 -16.49 5.41
N GLU A 208 -5.35 -17.53 4.67
CA GLU A 208 -4.45 -18.62 4.24
C GLU A 208 -3.30 -18.08 3.40
N HIS A 209 -3.59 -17.16 2.46
CA HIS A 209 -2.56 -16.53 1.63
C HIS A 209 -1.64 -15.63 2.45
N ALA A 210 -2.19 -14.82 3.35
CA ALA A 210 -1.40 -13.98 4.25
C ALA A 210 -0.48 -14.81 5.15
N VAL A 211 -0.96 -15.93 5.69
CA VAL A 211 -0.15 -16.89 6.46
C VAL A 211 0.91 -17.55 5.59
N ALA A 212 0.57 -17.94 4.34
CA ALA A 212 1.54 -18.50 3.41
C ALA A 212 2.66 -17.48 3.10
N MET A 213 2.31 -16.23 2.82
CA MET A 213 3.28 -15.15 2.61
C MET A 213 4.16 -14.92 3.85
N PHE A 214 3.58 -14.89 5.05
CA PHE A 214 4.32 -14.77 6.30
C PHE A 214 5.37 -15.88 6.48
N ARG A 215 5.00 -17.11 6.13
CA ARG A 215 5.93 -18.26 6.17
C ARG A 215 7.05 -18.17 5.14
N LEU A 216 6.74 -17.74 3.91
CA LEU A 216 7.74 -17.51 2.87
C LEU A 216 8.77 -16.46 3.29
N LEU A 217 8.34 -15.44 4.03
CA LEU A 217 9.18 -14.39 4.59
C LEU A 217 9.94 -14.80 5.88
N GLY A 218 9.96 -16.11 6.18
CA GLY A 218 10.69 -16.67 7.33
C GLY A 218 9.92 -16.64 8.66
N GLY A 219 8.65 -16.26 8.66
CA GLY A 219 7.80 -16.27 9.86
C GLY A 219 7.29 -17.66 10.26
N GLY A 220 6.60 -17.71 11.40
CA GLY A 220 5.98 -18.96 11.91
C GLY A 220 6.96 -19.94 12.57
N VAL A 221 8.10 -19.44 13.06
CA VAL A 221 9.06 -20.22 13.86
C VAL A 221 8.59 -20.35 15.32
N LEU A 222 9.08 -21.37 16.01
CA LEU A 222 8.89 -21.50 17.47
C LEU A 222 9.88 -20.61 18.20
N GLY A 223 9.46 -19.36 18.50
CA GLY A 223 10.32 -18.31 19.04
C GLY A 223 10.94 -18.59 20.41
N ASP A 224 10.37 -19.54 21.19
CA ASP A 224 10.97 -19.99 22.47
C ASP A 224 12.22 -20.84 22.26
N LEU A 225 12.40 -21.42 21.07
CA LEU A 225 13.52 -22.33 20.75
C LEU A 225 14.40 -21.83 19.61
N ALA A 226 13.97 -20.77 18.88
CA ALA A 226 14.69 -20.19 17.75
C ALA A 226 14.68 -18.65 17.86
N PRO A 227 15.64 -17.94 17.23
CA PRO A 227 15.58 -16.50 17.13
C PRO A 227 14.26 -16.04 16.49
N MET A 228 13.68 -14.95 17.02
CA MET A 228 12.50 -14.34 16.42
C MET A 228 12.79 -13.87 15.00
N PRO A 229 11.92 -14.14 14.02
CA PRO A 229 12.13 -13.67 12.66
C PRO A 229 11.97 -12.15 12.58
N ALA A 230 12.66 -11.55 11.60
CA ALA A 230 12.52 -10.12 11.32
C ALA A 230 11.12 -9.77 10.77
N THR A 231 10.43 -10.74 10.16
CA THR A 231 9.06 -10.58 9.68
C THR A 231 8.05 -10.79 10.82
N GLN A 232 7.12 -9.85 10.93
CA GLN A 232 6.04 -9.87 11.91
C GLN A 232 4.68 -9.96 11.18
N PHE A 233 3.65 -10.46 11.85
CA PHE A 233 2.32 -10.60 11.29
C PHE A 233 1.25 -10.22 12.29
N ALA A 234 0.30 -9.38 11.87
CA ALA A 234 -0.84 -8.95 12.65
C ALA A 234 -2.15 -9.19 11.88
N VAL A 235 -3.12 -9.79 12.55
CA VAL A 235 -4.51 -9.89 12.09
C VAL A 235 -5.36 -8.99 12.96
N LEU A 236 -6.03 -8.02 12.35
CA LEU A 236 -6.88 -7.07 13.05
C LEU A 236 -8.28 -7.65 13.24
N PRO A 237 -8.77 -7.82 14.46
CA PRO A 237 -10.07 -8.43 14.71
C PRO A 237 -11.22 -7.52 14.27
N GLY A 238 -12.29 -8.12 13.73
CA GLY A 238 -13.50 -7.43 13.31
C GLY A 238 -13.23 -6.36 12.24
N THR A 239 -12.29 -6.61 11.34
CA THR A 239 -11.77 -5.60 10.41
C THR A 239 -11.83 -6.13 8.97
N SER A 240 -12.54 -5.40 8.10
CA SER A 240 -12.59 -5.64 6.67
C SER A 240 -11.42 -4.94 5.95
N HIS A 241 -11.26 -5.21 4.65
CA HIS A 241 -10.25 -4.57 3.80
C HIS A 241 -10.21 -3.05 3.97
N ILE A 242 -11.34 -2.37 3.76
CA ILE A 242 -11.44 -0.90 3.88
C ILE A 242 -11.18 -0.45 5.32
N GLY A 243 -11.49 -1.28 6.30
CA GLY A 243 -11.33 -0.97 7.72
C GLY A 243 -9.89 -0.99 8.23
N VAL A 244 -8.96 -1.68 7.55
CA VAL A 244 -7.60 -1.91 8.06
C VAL A 244 -6.91 -0.62 8.46
N THR A 245 -6.85 0.35 7.57
CA THR A 245 -6.16 1.62 7.83
C THR A 245 -6.95 2.59 8.72
N SER A 246 -8.23 2.35 8.91
CA SER A 246 -9.07 3.10 9.86
C SER A 246 -8.81 2.72 11.33
N ARG A 247 -8.11 1.60 11.58
CA ARG A 247 -7.76 1.13 12.93
C ARG A 247 -6.49 1.80 13.45
N ALA A 248 -6.45 3.15 13.39
CA ALA A 248 -5.32 3.93 13.87
C ALA A 248 -4.97 3.61 15.34
N ASP A 249 -5.97 3.28 16.18
CA ASP A 249 -5.83 2.82 17.55
C ASP A 249 -4.90 1.61 17.67
N MET A 250 -5.08 0.60 16.82
CA MET A 250 -4.25 -0.61 16.80
C MET A 250 -2.95 -0.40 16.03
N LEU A 251 -3.02 0.22 14.86
CA LEU A 251 -1.87 0.43 13.99
C LEU A 251 -0.76 1.24 14.67
N MET A 252 -1.11 2.25 15.47
CA MET A 252 -0.13 3.07 16.19
C MET A 252 0.56 2.32 17.34
N THR A 253 0.06 1.17 17.78
CA THR A 253 0.77 0.32 18.73
C THR A 253 1.80 -0.59 18.05
N MET A 254 1.68 -0.86 16.76
CA MET A 254 2.52 -1.80 16.00
C MET A 254 3.49 -1.09 15.06
N ILE A 255 3.00 -0.10 14.29
CA ILE A 255 3.80 0.53 13.24
C ILE A 255 4.97 1.34 13.79
N PRO A 256 4.82 2.29 14.74
CA PRO A 256 5.99 3.05 15.22
C PRO A 256 7.09 2.21 15.84
N PRO A 257 6.79 1.21 16.69
CA PRO A 257 7.83 0.35 17.27
C PRO A 257 8.58 -0.50 16.23
N PHE A 258 7.92 -0.93 15.17
CA PHE A 258 8.52 -1.83 14.18
C PHE A 258 9.70 -1.20 13.42
N PRO A 259 9.62 0.01 12.83
CA PRO A 259 10.76 0.67 12.23
C PRO A 259 11.84 1.07 13.23
N ASP A 260 11.49 1.33 14.49
CA ASP A 260 12.43 1.77 15.53
C ASP A 260 13.13 0.59 16.21
N ALA A 261 12.66 -0.65 16.03
CA ALA A 261 13.38 -1.84 16.50
C ALA A 261 14.75 -1.96 15.80
N PRO A 262 15.78 -2.50 16.50
CA PRO A 262 17.12 -2.68 15.95
C PRO A 262 17.16 -3.61 14.73
#